data_61a1a57d9cc614c04233551cc8c04051
#
_entry.id   61a1a57d9cc614c04233551cc8c04051
#
_cell.length_a   1.000
_cell.length_b   1.000
_cell.length_c   1.000
_cell.angle_alpha   90.00
_cell.angle_beta   90.00
_cell.angle_gamma   90.00
#
_symmetry.space_group_name_H-M   'P 1'
#
loop_
_entity.id
_entity.type
_entity.pdbx_description
1 polymer ?
#
loop_
_entity_poly.entity_id
_entity_poly.type
_entity_poly.pdbx_seq_one_letter_code
_entity_poly.pdbx_strand_id
1 'polypeptide(L)'
;MTRISGWLLSVLICLPVTHAVAEENGDEGLNLLWQSSVRVDGARDTVSEITLHVHDDRANSYFEILSPGFRETVALDDLNPRGVAFRDVDPDDPIKGAKEWAEMKAEVYRAEGRKDVTVKLVTVPQTTLYAITGEGGVHAIDAETGKTRWVTRVGPPNAPTVGIAANNKIVLAVRGSKVFCLDATNGEEIWSRYTYYAPGGGVAVSDDFGYVTSVEGRLQMFPLNKTGLPESYFASSGAATFDPEVTATTVSWATERGYFNVARSTKASLMYRLETNDVFESAGTEVGDLLIANSLNGKVYAVAEDLGSLAWEFAVGEPITQKPVAVGDDVVMLITRRDNLVPLNALTGKILDGWPKRVAGITEYVGASQNVLYFIDNRGNLVGLSRKSGAKVSQQAIGLNTFPVSNHFTDRLYLAKPDGSIYGMREVANVNPTVIGEGFEVGNSAADSEDKKKSKATSADPFSGGKAADPDDPFSQPAGKSDSKKSTTDPDDPFGGGSDDDPFGGGGGDKSDDDPFGGGGGDKSDDDPFGGGDKSNDEDDDPFGGGR
;
A
#
# COMPACT_ATOMS: atom_id res chain seq x y z
N MET A 1 -41.79 -62.60 9.20
CA MET A 1 -41.16 -61.89 8.07
C MET A 1 -40.75 -60.55 8.56
N THR A 2 -39.51 -60.44 9.05
CA THR A 2 -38.92 -59.25 9.73
C THR A 2 -37.90 -58.62 8.77
N ARG A 3 -38.17 -57.42 8.31
CA ARG A 3 -37.24 -56.67 7.47
C ARG A 3 -36.23 -55.88 8.39
N ILE A 4 -34.98 -56.24 8.28
CA ILE A 4 -33.84 -55.53 8.91
C ILE A 4 -33.39 -54.47 7.92
N SER A 5 -33.52 -53.18 8.29
CA SER A 5 -32.97 -52.05 7.57
C SER A 5 -31.52 -51.84 8.03
N GLY A 6 -30.56 -52.11 7.13
CA GLY A 6 -29.18 -51.84 7.36
C GLY A 6 -28.87 -50.35 7.09
N TRP A 7 -28.34 -49.67 8.08
CA TRP A 7 -27.73 -48.34 7.95
C TRP A 7 -26.29 -48.53 7.53
N LEU A 8 -25.97 -48.12 6.31
CA LEU A 8 -24.59 -47.98 5.83
C LEU A 8 -24.02 -46.68 6.39
N LEU A 9 -23.15 -46.80 7.37
CA LEU A 9 -22.32 -45.71 7.88
C LEU A 9 -21.15 -45.50 6.89
N SER A 10 -21.22 -44.47 6.06
CA SER A 10 -20.09 -44.06 5.22
C SER A 10 -19.07 -43.38 6.11
N VAL A 11 -18.05 -44.10 6.52
CA VAL A 11 -16.84 -43.52 7.14
C VAL A 11 -16.02 -42.88 6.02
N LEU A 12 -16.04 -41.57 5.99
CA LEU A 12 -15.15 -40.78 5.14
C LEU A 12 -13.74 -40.84 5.75
N ILE A 13 -12.90 -41.70 5.24
CA ILE A 13 -11.49 -41.78 5.60
C ILE A 13 -10.81 -40.62 4.88
N CYS A 14 -10.57 -39.54 5.63
CA CYS A 14 -9.59 -38.52 5.22
C CYS A 14 -8.20 -39.16 5.26
N LEU A 15 -7.72 -39.59 4.11
CA LEU A 15 -6.32 -39.93 3.92
C LEU A 15 -5.52 -38.60 3.98
N PRO A 16 -4.48 -38.51 4.82
CA PRO A 16 -3.57 -37.39 4.73
C PRO A 16 -2.87 -37.48 3.37
N VAL A 17 -3.03 -36.44 2.55
CA VAL A 17 -2.19 -36.27 1.36
C VAL A 17 -0.78 -35.99 1.87
N THR A 18 0.01 -37.03 1.97
CA THR A 18 1.46 -36.92 2.15
C THR A 18 2.02 -36.32 0.88
N HIS A 19 2.26 -35.01 0.90
CA HIS A 19 3.10 -34.39 -0.10
C HIS A 19 4.50 -34.96 0.08
N ALA A 20 5.03 -35.57 -0.97
CA ALA A 20 6.40 -35.98 -1.03
C ALA A 20 7.29 -34.75 -0.81
N VAL A 21 7.92 -34.69 0.34
CA VAL A 21 8.99 -33.75 0.65
C VAL A 21 10.14 -34.13 -0.25
N ALA A 22 10.53 -33.24 -1.16
CA ALA A 22 11.80 -33.33 -1.85
C ALA A 22 12.89 -33.16 -0.80
N GLU A 23 13.59 -34.21 -0.48
CA GLU A 23 14.79 -34.19 0.33
C GLU A 23 15.95 -33.52 -0.43
N GLU A 24 16.73 -32.80 0.34
CA GLU A 24 18.12 -32.35 0.08
C GLU A 24 18.33 -31.18 -0.88
N ASN A 25 18.23 -29.98 -0.28
CA ASN A 25 19.35 -29.01 -0.35
C ASN A 25 19.12 -28.00 0.79
N GLY A 26 20.14 -27.80 1.62
CA GLY A 26 20.11 -27.18 2.92
C GLY A 26 19.26 -25.90 3.04
N ASP A 27 18.76 -25.63 4.22
CA ASP A 27 18.11 -24.45 4.85
C ASP A 27 17.34 -23.39 3.98
N GLU A 28 17.36 -23.48 2.66
CA GLU A 28 16.75 -22.54 1.70
C GLU A 28 15.38 -22.99 1.17
N GLY A 29 14.77 -24.01 1.76
CA GLY A 29 13.46 -24.51 1.37
C GLY A 29 12.31 -23.62 1.86
N LEU A 30 11.19 -23.59 1.09
CA LEU A 30 9.94 -22.94 1.50
C LEU A 30 8.99 -23.96 2.12
N ASN A 31 8.40 -23.59 3.27
CA ASN A 31 7.35 -24.37 3.93
C ASN A 31 6.00 -23.66 3.83
N LEU A 32 4.95 -24.46 3.64
CA LEU A 32 3.58 -23.98 3.83
C LEU A 32 3.36 -23.70 5.32
N LEU A 33 3.07 -22.44 5.64
CA LEU A 33 2.75 -22.02 7.00
C LEU A 33 1.29 -22.35 7.33
N TRP A 34 0.37 -21.95 6.43
CA TRP A 34 -1.05 -22.22 6.54
C TRP A 34 -1.72 -22.18 5.16
N GLN A 35 -2.91 -22.79 5.10
CA GLN A 35 -3.85 -22.66 3.99
C GLN A 35 -5.19 -22.22 4.56
N SER A 36 -5.77 -21.20 3.97
CA SER A 36 -7.09 -20.68 4.30
C SER A 36 -7.96 -20.65 3.05
N SER A 37 -9.25 -20.46 3.23
CA SER A 37 -10.18 -20.32 2.12
C SER A 37 -11.12 -19.17 2.39
N VAL A 38 -11.15 -18.22 1.48
CA VAL A 38 -12.20 -17.21 1.40
C VAL A 38 -13.45 -17.90 0.87
N ARG A 39 -14.57 -17.76 1.57
CA ARG A 39 -15.81 -18.39 1.16
C ARG A 39 -16.29 -17.78 -0.15
N VAL A 40 -16.17 -18.54 -1.20
CA VAL A 40 -16.67 -18.22 -2.53
C VAL A 40 -17.95 -19.01 -2.74
N ASP A 41 -19.05 -18.31 -2.99
CA ASP A 41 -20.37 -18.93 -3.09
C ASP A 41 -20.59 -19.47 -4.50
N GLY A 42 -20.21 -20.73 -4.69
CA GLY A 42 -20.43 -21.47 -5.93
C GLY A 42 -19.52 -21.05 -7.11
N ALA A 43 -19.86 -21.52 -8.31
CA ALA A 43 -19.05 -21.33 -9.52
C ALA A 43 -19.06 -19.89 -10.11
N ARG A 44 -19.77 -18.96 -9.50
CA ARG A 44 -19.96 -17.59 -9.98
C ARG A 44 -19.17 -16.54 -9.20
N ASP A 45 -18.86 -16.82 -7.95
CA ASP A 45 -18.11 -15.91 -7.11
C ASP A 45 -16.63 -16.28 -7.15
N THR A 46 -15.78 -15.28 -7.33
CA THR A 46 -14.33 -15.41 -7.34
C THR A 46 -13.71 -14.34 -6.44
N VAL A 47 -12.52 -14.56 -5.97
CA VAL A 47 -11.76 -13.50 -5.32
C VAL A 47 -11.44 -12.44 -6.36
N SER A 48 -11.86 -11.19 -6.10
CA SER A 48 -11.60 -10.06 -6.98
C SER A 48 -10.28 -9.39 -6.66
N GLU A 49 -9.99 -9.22 -5.36
CA GLU A 49 -8.77 -8.56 -4.91
C GLU A 49 -8.42 -8.99 -3.49
N ILE A 50 -7.13 -9.01 -3.19
CA ILE A 50 -6.58 -9.20 -1.84
C ILE A 50 -5.51 -8.15 -1.62
N THR A 51 -5.61 -7.43 -0.51
CA THR A 51 -4.57 -6.48 -0.07
C THR A 51 -4.00 -6.90 1.28
N LEU A 52 -2.71 -6.64 1.48
CA LEU A 52 -2.02 -6.83 2.74
C LEU A 52 -1.93 -5.48 3.46
N HIS A 53 -2.45 -5.42 4.67
CA HIS A 53 -2.27 -4.28 5.57
C HIS A 53 -1.27 -4.61 6.67
N VAL A 54 -0.31 -3.72 6.86
CA VAL A 54 0.70 -3.78 7.91
C VAL A 54 0.33 -2.77 8.99
N HIS A 55 0.10 -3.25 10.21
CA HIS A 55 -0.25 -2.40 11.33
C HIS A 55 0.97 -1.69 11.90
N ASP A 56 0.92 -0.39 12.06
CA ASP A 56 1.95 0.41 12.73
C ASP A 56 1.67 0.58 14.24
N ASP A 57 0.41 0.31 14.67
CA ASP A 57 -0.05 0.41 16.05
C ASP A 57 0.00 -0.92 16.83
N ARG A 58 0.27 -2.04 16.13
CA ARG A 58 0.27 -3.39 16.71
C ARG A 58 1.46 -4.18 16.24
N ALA A 59 2.14 -4.80 17.19
CA ALA A 59 3.29 -5.63 16.89
C ALA A 59 3.30 -6.92 17.69
N ASN A 60 3.96 -7.92 17.14
CA ASN A 60 4.36 -9.14 17.81
C ASN A 60 5.85 -9.06 18.13
N SER A 61 6.24 -9.50 19.30
CA SER A 61 7.64 -9.52 19.71
C SER A 61 8.08 -10.93 20.08
N TYR A 62 9.35 -11.22 19.80
CA TYR A 62 10.00 -12.47 20.18
C TYR A 62 11.48 -12.23 20.43
N PHE A 63 12.14 -13.14 21.15
CA PHE A 63 13.58 -13.11 21.37
C PHE A 63 14.27 -14.05 20.41
N GLU A 64 15.34 -13.57 19.75
CA GLU A 64 16.26 -14.36 18.95
C GLU A 64 17.51 -14.68 19.76
N ILE A 65 17.88 -15.96 19.76
CA ILE A 65 19.16 -16.45 20.28
C ILE A 65 20.03 -16.76 19.05
N LEU A 66 21.05 -15.98 18.85
CA LEU A 66 21.92 -16.04 17.67
C LEU A 66 23.33 -16.51 18.05
N SER A 67 23.91 -17.38 17.22
CA SER A 67 25.31 -17.78 17.25
C SER A 67 25.72 -18.13 15.80
N PRO A 68 27.00 -18.10 15.41
CA PRO A 68 27.42 -18.49 14.07
C PRO A 68 26.86 -19.86 13.64
N GLY A 69 26.03 -19.88 12.59
CA GLY A 69 25.34 -21.07 12.07
C GLY A 69 24.21 -21.62 12.94
N PHE A 70 23.68 -20.81 13.88
CA PHE A 70 22.58 -21.22 14.74
C PHE A 70 21.65 -20.04 15.04
N ARG A 71 20.35 -20.28 14.93
CA ARG A 71 19.28 -19.35 15.29
C ARG A 71 18.17 -20.10 15.98
N GLU A 72 17.72 -19.62 17.12
CA GLU A 72 16.53 -20.09 17.82
C GLU A 72 15.69 -18.90 18.24
N THR A 73 14.38 -19.07 18.32
CA THR A 73 13.44 -18.01 18.68
C THR A 73 12.58 -18.43 19.87
N VAL A 74 12.21 -17.45 20.68
CA VAL A 74 11.28 -17.59 21.81
C VAL A 74 10.22 -16.51 21.67
N ALA A 75 9.01 -16.89 21.25
CA ALA A 75 7.88 -15.96 21.11
C ALA A 75 7.21 -15.72 22.45
N LEU A 76 6.53 -14.56 22.58
CA LEU A 76 5.77 -14.23 23.79
C LEU A 76 4.57 -15.17 24.00
N ASP A 77 4.06 -15.73 22.91
CA ASP A 77 2.95 -16.69 22.91
C ASP A 77 3.36 -18.15 23.11
N ASP A 78 4.67 -18.44 23.07
CA ASP A 78 5.16 -19.78 23.35
C ASP A 78 4.84 -20.17 24.79
N LEU A 79 4.54 -21.45 24.98
CA LEU A 79 4.25 -21.98 26.32
C LEU A 79 5.55 -22.33 27.04
N ASN A 80 5.66 -21.87 28.27
CA ASN A 80 6.73 -22.32 29.15
C ASN A 80 6.50 -23.79 29.60
N PRO A 81 7.47 -24.43 30.25
CA PRO A 81 7.32 -25.83 30.72
C PRO A 81 6.15 -26.09 31.67
N ARG A 82 5.52 -25.03 32.21
CA ARG A 82 4.33 -25.12 33.05
C ARG A 82 3.03 -24.97 32.26
N GLY A 83 3.09 -24.81 30.93
CA GLY A 83 1.93 -24.65 30.07
C GLY A 83 1.30 -23.26 30.10
N VAL A 84 2.02 -22.24 30.58
CA VAL A 84 1.59 -20.85 30.60
C VAL A 84 2.34 -20.10 29.50
N ALA A 85 1.67 -19.25 28.73
CA ALA A 85 2.31 -18.41 27.74
C ALA A 85 3.31 -17.45 28.41
N PHE A 86 4.44 -17.18 27.77
CA PHE A 86 5.47 -16.32 28.37
C PHE A 86 4.95 -14.92 28.67
N ARG A 87 4.04 -14.38 27.85
CA ARG A 87 3.38 -13.08 28.09
C ARG A 87 2.58 -13.02 29.39
N ASP A 88 2.06 -14.16 29.84
CA ASP A 88 1.17 -14.26 31.02
C ASP A 88 1.95 -14.59 32.31
N VAL A 89 3.28 -14.70 32.22
CA VAL A 89 4.15 -15.00 33.38
C VAL A 89 4.23 -13.80 34.33
N ASP A 90 4.31 -12.60 33.79
CA ASP A 90 4.31 -11.34 34.54
C ASP A 90 3.32 -10.37 33.85
N PRO A 91 2.13 -10.11 34.46
CA PRO A 91 1.14 -9.23 33.85
C PRO A 91 1.60 -7.77 33.69
N ASP A 92 2.56 -7.33 34.52
CA ASP A 92 3.09 -5.97 34.48
C ASP A 92 4.22 -5.79 33.45
N ASP A 93 4.85 -6.90 33.03
CA ASP A 93 5.90 -6.91 32.02
C ASP A 93 5.75 -8.14 31.10
N PRO A 94 4.96 -8.05 30.02
CA PRO A 94 4.68 -9.18 29.13
C PRO A 94 5.89 -9.79 28.44
N ILE A 95 6.99 -9.04 28.32
CA ILE A 95 8.20 -9.54 27.66
C ILE A 95 9.17 -10.25 28.60
N LYS A 96 9.04 -10.05 29.91
CA LYS A 96 9.99 -10.54 30.92
C LYS A 96 10.12 -12.05 30.93
N GLY A 97 9.01 -12.80 30.87
CA GLY A 97 9.03 -14.26 30.89
C GLY A 97 9.80 -14.86 29.71
N ALA A 98 9.56 -14.35 28.51
CA ALA A 98 10.26 -14.78 27.30
C ALA A 98 11.75 -14.37 27.34
N LYS A 99 12.05 -13.18 27.85
CA LYS A 99 13.42 -12.68 28.01
C LYS A 99 14.25 -13.58 28.91
N GLU A 100 13.77 -13.83 30.15
CA GLU A 100 14.45 -14.68 31.12
C GLU A 100 14.68 -16.10 30.57
N TRP A 101 13.70 -16.64 29.84
CA TRP A 101 13.83 -17.94 29.20
C TRP A 101 14.87 -17.96 28.08
N ALA A 102 14.87 -16.94 27.22
CA ALA A 102 15.86 -16.80 26.14
C ALA A 102 17.28 -16.62 26.68
N GLU A 103 17.46 -15.82 27.73
CA GLU A 103 18.75 -15.63 28.41
C GLU A 103 19.25 -16.93 29.04
N MET A 104 18.37 -17.69 29.74
CA MET A 104 18.71 -18.99 30.30
C MET A 104 19.14 -19.99 29.21
N LYS A 105 18.43 -20.06 28.07
CA LYS A 105 18.84 -20.90 26.94
C LYS A 105 20.19 -20.46 26.37
N ALA A 106 20.41 -19.17 26.23
CA ALA A 106 21.67 -18.63 25.77
C ALA A 106 22.86 -19.02 26.68
N GLU A 107 22.65 -19.05 28.01
CA GLU A 107 23.65 -19.54 28.94
C GLU A 107 23.94 -21.02 28.76
N VAL A 108 22.91 -21.86 28.54
CA VAL A 108 23.09 -23.28 28.24
C VAL A 108 23.93 -23.46 26.98
N TYR A 109 23.64 -22.73 25.91
CA TYR A 109 24.39 -22.80 24.65
C TYR A 109 25.85 -22.33 24.80
N ARG A 110 26.10 -21.30 25.63
CA ARG A 110 27.49 -20.90 25.98
C ARG A 110 28.22 -21.99 26.74
N ALA A 111 27.54 -22.67 27.68
CA ALA A 111 28.11 -23.80 28.44
C ALA A 111 28.39 -25.02 27.55
N GLU A 112 27.60 -25.25 26.50
CA GLU A 112 27.83 -26.28 25.48
C GLU A 112 28.96 -25.94 24.50
N GLY A 113 29.57 -24.75 24.65
CA GLY A 113 30.75 -24.35 23.86
C GLY A 113 30.44 -23.54 22.60
N ARG A 114 29.21 -23.07 22.41
CA ARG A 114 28.88 -22.13 21.32
C ARG A 114 29.50 -20.76 21.60
N LYS A 115 30.11 -20.19 20.57
CA LYS A 115 30.75 -18.87 20.64
C LYS A 115 29.75 -17.78 20.22
N ASP A 116 29.95 -16.56 20.73
CA ASP A 116 29.24 -15.36 20.31
C ASP A 116 27.72 -15.51 20.37
N VAL A 117 27.20 -16.15 21.44
CA VAL A 117 25.77 -16.29 21.67
C VAL A 117 25.21 -14.97 22.16
N THR A 118 24.30 -14.39 21.37
CA THR A 118 23.61 -13.13 21.68
C THR A 118 22.10 -13.36 21.75
N VAL A 119 21.41 -12.56 22.58
CA VAL A 119 19.95 -12.53 22.68
C VAL A 119 19.48 -11.15 22.20
N LYS A 120 18.58 -11.11 21.23
CA LYS A 120 18.04 -9.89 20.65
C LYS A 120 16.51 -9.92 20.71
N LEU A 121 15.89 -8.82 21.15
CA LEU A 121 14.45 -8.61 21.00
C LEU A 121 14.18 -8.20 19.55
N VAL A 122 13.26 -8.89 18.90
CA VAL A 122 12.77 -8.58 17.56
C VAL A 122 11.29 -8.25 17.67
N THR A 123 10.91 -7.13 17.10
CA THR A 123 9.53 -6.66 17.03
C THR A 123 9.11 -6.60 15.57
N VAL A 124 7.97 -7.21 15.25
CA VAL A 124 7.45 -7.32 13.88
C VAL A 124 6.02 -6.81 13.86
N PRO A 125 5.62 -5.97 12.91
CA PRO A 125 4.26 -5.51 12.80
C PRO A 125 3.28 -6.67 12.62
N GLN A 126 2.09 -6.54 13.18
CA GLN A 126 0.99 -7.43 12.83
C GLN A 126 0.53 -7.14 11.41
N THR A 127 0.17 -8.18 10.69
CA THR A 127 -0.31 -8.07 9.32
C THR A 127 -1.69 -8.70 9.17
N THR A 128 -2.54 -8.08 8.34
CA THR A 128 -3.88 -8.56 8.05
C THR A 128 -4.10 -8.58 6.53
N LEU A 129 -4.59 -9.70 6.02
CA LEU A 129 -5.04 -9.81 4.64
C LEU A 129 -6.53 -9.46 4.57
N TYR A 130 -6.86 -8.51 3.70
CA TYR A 130 -8.25 -8.19 3.38
C TYR A 130 -8.55 -8.65 1.98
N ALA A 131 -9.53 -9.56 1.85
CA ALA A 131 -9.95 -10.09 0.57
C ALA A 131 -11.39 -9.65 0.26
N ILE A 132 -11.65 -9.26 -0.98
CA ILE A 132 -12.99 -8.97 -1.47
C ILE A 132 -13.37 -9.90 -2.62
N THR A 133 -14.58 -10.45 -2.56
CA THR A 133 -15.10 -11.31 -3.61
C THR A 133 -15.98 -10.57 -4.60
N GLY A 134 -16.19 -11.14 -5.77
CA GLY A 134 -17.08 -10.60 -6.81
C GLY A 134 -18.51 -10.37 -6.34
N GLU A 135 -19.00 -11.20 -5.41
CA GLU A 135 -20.34 -11.03 -4.80
C GLU A 135 -20.37 -10.10 -3.58
N GLY A 136 -19.21 -9.53 -3.19
CA GLY A 136 -19.07 -8.53 -2.15
C GLY A 136 -18.83 -9.06 -0.75
N GLY A 137 -18.38 -10.29 -0.61
CA GLY A 137 -17.84 -10.77 0.65
C GLY A 137 -16.50 -10.09 0.94
N VAL A 138 -16.39 -9.38 2.06
CA VAL A 138 -15.13 -8.81 2.57
C VAL A 138 -14.69 -9.68 3.74
N HIS A 139 -13.47 -10.19 3.67
CA HIS A 139 -12.87 -11.08 4.66
C HIS A 139 -11.63 -10.43 5.24
N ALA A 140 -11.51 -10.40 6.57
CA ALA A 140 -10.27 -10.08 7.26
C ALA A 140 -9.62 -11.36 7.79
N ILE A 141 -8.39 -11.61 7.39
CA ILE A 141 -7.65 -12.83 7.69
C ILE A 141 -6.35 -12.42 8.39
N ASP A 142 -6.07 -13.04 9.52
CA ASP A 142 -4.80 -12.91 10.18
C ASP A 142 -3.70 -13.50 9.29
N ALA A 143 -2.76 -12.67 8.87
CA ALA A 143 -1.79 -13.05 7.85
C ALA A 143 -0.74 -14.05 8.37
N GLU A 144 -0.49 -14.11 9.68
CA GLU A 144 0.46 -15.07 10.25
C GLU A 144 -0.17 -16.45 10.50
N THR A 145 -1.47 -16.49 10.82
CA THR A 145 -2.15 -17.75 11.19
C THR A 145 -3.13 -18.28 10.15
N GLY A 146 -3.49 -17.47 9.15
CA GLY A 146 -4.51 -17.79 8.16
C GLY A 146 -5.95 -17.83 8.71
N LYS A 147 -6.16 -17.42 9.96
CA LYS A 147 -7.49 -17.45 10.59
C LYS A 147 -8.32 -16.25 10.17
N THR A 148 -9.55 -16.49 9.73
CA THR A 148 -10.52 -15.42 9.47
C THR A 148 -10.93 -14.76 10.78
N ARG A 149 -10.77 -13.44 10.88
CA ARG A 149 -11.17 -12.62 12.02
C ARG A 149 -12.65 -12.26 11.93
N TRP A 150 -13.07 -11.78 10.76
CA TRP A 150 -14.47 -11.44 10.48
C TRP A 150 -14.76 -11.52 8.97
N VAL A 151 -16.06 -11.58 8.65
CA VAL A 151 -16.58 -11.56 7.28
C VAL A 151 -17.79 -10.64 7.23
N THR A 152 -17.81 -9.72 6.28
CA THR A 152 -18.94 -8.79 6.07
C THR A 152 -19.29 -8.77 4.58
N ARG A 153 -20.57 -8.69 4.25
CA ARG A 153 -21.02 -8.52 2.86
C ARG A 153 -21.37 -7.07 2.60
N VAL A 154 -20.81 -6.50 1.52
CA VAL A 154 -21.02 -5.11 1.11
C VAL A 154 -21.68 -5.04 -0.27
N GLY A 155 -22.68 -4.19 -0.39
CA GLY A 155 -23.39 -3.92 -1.63
C GLY A 155 -24.19 -5.11 -2.20
N PRO A 156 -24.86 -4.91 -3.35
CA PRO A 156 -25.61 -5.96 -4.01
C PRO A 156 -24.67 -6.94 -4.74
N PRO A 157 -25.06 -8.23 -4.88
CA PRO A 157 -24.21 -9.27 -5.47
C PRO A 157 -23.70 -8.93 -6.89
N ASN A 158 -24.53 -8.24 -7.67
CA ASN A 158 -24.25 -7.94 -9.07
C ASN A 158 -23.43 -6.65 -9.30
N ALA A 159 -23.08 -5.90 -8.23
CA ALA A 159 -22.25 -4.72 -8.38
C ALA A 159 -20.80 -5.12 -8.67
N PRO A 160 -20.12 -4.55 -9.67
CA PRO A 160 -18.73 -4.84 -9.92
C PRO A 160 -17.86 -4.38 -8.73
N THR A 161 -16.88 -5.18 -8.36
CA THR A 161 -15.86 -4.80 -7.40
C THR A 161 -14.86 -3.88 -8.08
N VAL A 162 -14.57 -2.74 -7.44
CA VAL A 162 -13.60 -1.75 -7.92
C VAL A 162 -12.27 -1.93 -7.19
N GLY A 163 -12.29 -2.07 -5.86
CA GLY A 163 -11.08 -2.28 -5.08
C GLY A 163 -11.34 -2.33 -3.58
N ILE A 164 -10.28 -2.64 -2.84
CA ILE A 164 -10.25 -2.67 -1.38
C ILE A 164 -8.93 -2.09 -0.86
N ALA A 165 -9.00 -1.25 0.16
CA ALA A 165 -7.83 -0.72 0.86
C ALA A 165 -8.10 -0.63 2.36
N ALA A 166 -7.06 -0.64 3.18
CA ALA A 166 -7.20 -0.58 4.63
C ALA A 166 -6.12 0.27 5.29
N ASN A 167 -6.47 0.87 6.42
CA ASN A 167 -5.53 1.39 7.40
C ASN A 167 -5.75 0.69 8.76
N ASN A 168 -5.10 1.15 9.84
CA ASN A 168 -5.22 0.52 11.16
C ASN A 168 -6.64 0.48 11.73
N LYS A 169 -7.54 1.38 11.28
CA LYS A 169 -8.85 1.60 11.87
C LYS A 169 -10.00 1.17 10.98
N ILE A 170 -9.83 1.32 9.66
CA ILE A 170 -10.92 1.10 8.70
C ILE A 170 -10.48 0.27 7.50
N VAL A 171 -11.48 -0.33 6.86
CA VAL A 171 -11.38 -0.96 5.55
C VAL A 171 -12.35 -0.25 4.61
N LEU A 172 -11.84 0.25 3.49
CA LEU A 172 -12.67 0.78 2.41
C LEU A 172 -12.84 -0.28 1.33
N ALA A 173 -14.09 -0.58 0.99
CA ALA A 173 -14.44 -1.42 -0.13
C ALA A 173 -15.29 -0.61 -1.12
N VAL A 174 -14.96 -0.64 -2.40
CA VAL A 174 -15.70 0.08 -3.43
C VAL A 174 -16.34 -0.91 -4.38
N ARG A 175 -17.67 -0.80 -4.50
CA ARG A 175 -18.47 -1.65 -5.39
C ARG A 175 -19.48 -0.83 -6.20
N GLY A 176 -19.45 -1.00 -7.52
CA GLY A 176 -20.20 -0.15 -8.43
C GLY A 176 -19.82 1.30 -8.21
N SER A 177 -20.80 2.13 -7.89
CA SER A 177 -20.59 3.55 -7.56
C SER A 177 -20.76 3.83 -6.07
N LYS A 178 -20.44 2.88 -5.19
CA LYS A 178 -20.62 3.06 -3.75
C LYS A 178 -19.37 2.64 -2.97
N VAL A 179 -18.96 3.52 -2.07
CA VAL A 179 -17.89 3.30 -1.09
C VAL A 179 -18.51 2.83 0.21
N PHE A 180 -17.97 1.74 0.75
CA PHE A 180 -18.31 1.18 2.06
C PHE A 180 -17.11 1.33 2.98
N CYS A 181 -17.30 1.97 4.12
CA CYS A 181 -16.30 2.11 5.17
C CYS A 181 -16.65 1.16 6.31
N LEU A 182 -15.79 0.21 6.58
CA LEU A 182 -15.95 -0.80 7.62
C LEU A 182 -14.94 -0.58 8.73
N ASP A 183 -15.30 -0.95 9.94
CA ASP A 183 -14.37 -1.03 11.07
C ASP A 183 -13.38 -2.19 10.84
N ALA A 184 -12.08 -1.92 10.88
CA ALA A 184 -11.04 -2.92 10.63
C ALA A 184 -11.00 -4.04 11.68
N THR A 185 -11.57 -3.81 12.87
CA THR A 185 -11.52 -4.75 13.99
C THR A 185 -12.60 -5.83 13.88
N ASN A 186 -13.82 -5.43 13.48
CA ASN A 186 -15.00 -6.31 13.53
C ASN A 186 -15.78 -6.39 12.21
N GLY A 187 -15.45 -5.56 11.21
CA GLY A 187 -16.09 -5.52 9.89
C GLY A 187 -17.47 -4.86 9.88
N GLU A 188 -17.87 -4.13 10.93
CA GLU A 188 -19.14 -3.40 10.95
C GLU A 188 -19.09 -2.19 10.01
N GLU A 189 -20.18 -1.95 9.26
CA GLU A 189 -20.30 -0.77 8.41
C GLU A 189 -20.41 0.48 9.26
N ILE A 190 -19.42 1.38 9.19
CA ILE A 190 -19.42 2.68 9.85
C ILE A 190 -20.28 3.65 9.05
N TRP A 191 -20.06 3.69 7.73
CA TRP A 191 -20.84 4.47 6.78
C TRP A 191 -20.70 3.91 5.38
N SER A 192 -21.62 4.32 4.50
CA SER A 192 -21.49 4.13 3.06
C SER A 192 -21.95 5.35 2.29
N ARG A 193 -21.28 5.66 1.17
CA ARG A 193 -21.54 6.85 0.32
C ARG A 193 -21.44 6.49 -1.15
N TYR A 194 -22.18 7.20 -1.98
CA TYR A 194 -22.02 7.11 -3.42
C TYR A 194 -20.82 7.92 -3.88
N THR A 195 -20.12 7.44 -4.89
CA THR A 195 -19.13 8.21 -5.62
C THR A 195 -19.84 9.24 -6.49
N TYR A 196 -19.28 10.44 -6.58
CA TYR A 196 -19.82 11.49 -7.46
C TYR A 196 -19.50 11.18 -8.94
N TYR A 197 -18.33 10.59 -9.18
CA TYR A 197 -17.86 10.17 -10.50
C TYR A 197 -17.76 8.66 -10.56
N ALA A 198 -17.89 8.09 -11.76
CA ALA A 198 -17.74 6.65 -11.95
C ALA A 198 -16.32 6.20 -11.55
N PRO A 199 -16.18 5.21 -10.65
CA PRO A 199 -14.87 4.70 -10.25
C PRO A 199 -14.08 4.17 -11.43
N GLY A 200 -12.78 4.44 -11.44
CA GLY A 200 -11.87 3.99 -12.51
C GLY A 200 -11.33 2.60 -12.28
N GLY A 201 -10.97 2.26 -11.08
CA GLY A 201 -10.43 0.94 -10.76
C GLY A 201 -9.46 0.92 -9.60
N GLY A 202 -9.33 2.02 -8.85
CA GLY A 202 -8.37 2.10 -7.77
C GLY A 202 -8.90 2.70 -6.48
N VAL A 203 -8.47 2.14 -5.36
CA VAL A 203 -8.82 2.56 -4.00
C VAL A 203 -7.56 2.64 -3.15
N ALA A 204 -7.42 3.70 -2.37
CA ALA A 204 -6.39 3.81 -1.35
C ALA A 204 -6.91 4.54 -0.10
N VAL A 205 -6.19 4.44 0.99
CA VAL A 205 -6.58 4.98 2.30
C VAL A 205 -5.39 5.60 3.00
N SER A 206 -5.55 6.83 3.49
CA SER A 206 -4.67 7.43 4.49
C SER A 206 -5.37 7.43 5.86
N ASP A 207 -4.78 8.06 6.86
CA ASP A 207 -5.42 8.21 8.18
C ASP A 207 -6.64 9.12 8.15
N ASP A 208 -6.68 10.09 7.24
CA ASP A 208 -7.71 11.12 7.19
C ASP A 208 -8.71 10.93 6.05
N PHE A 209 -8.30 10.31 4.94
CA PHE A 209 -9.10 10.22 3.72
C PHE A 209 -9.04 8.84 3.06
N GLY A 210 -10.17 8.44 2.49
CA GLY A 210 -10.23 7.42 1.47
C GLY A 210 -10.17 8.04 0.08
N TYR A 211 -9.50 7.38 -0.85
CA TYR A 211 -9.29 7.86 -2.21
C TYR A 211 -9.84 6.86 -3.22
N VAL A 212 -10.56 7.39 -4.21
CA VAL A 212 -11.10 6.58 -5.32
C VAL A 212 -10.79 7.29 -6.63
N THR A 213 -10.07 6.64 -7.51
CA THR A 213 -9.83 7.13 -8.87
C THR A 213 -11.10 7.02 -9.73
N SER A 214 -11.22 7.85 -10.76
CA SER A 214 -12.37 7.82 -11.66
C SER A 214 -11.96 7.71 -13.12
N VAL A 215 -12.88 7.17 -13.94
CA VAL A 215 -12.70 7.10 -15.40
C VAL A 215 -12.62 8.48 -16.06
N GLU A 216 -13.01 9.54 -15.36
CA GLU A 216 -12.90 10.91 -15.83
C GLU A 216 -11.57 11.59 -15.43
N GLY A 217 -10.64 10.83 -14.84
CA GLY A 217 -9.34 11.34 -14.40
C GLY A 217 -9.34 12.08 -13.07
N ARG A 218 -10.38 11.92 -12.28
CA ARG A 218 -10.51 12.60 -10.97
C ARG A 218 -10.09 11.64 -9.86
N LEU A 219 -9.46 12.19 -8.83
CA LEU A 219 -9.26 11.52 -7.56
C LEU A 219 -10.30 12.04 -6.58
N GLN A 220 -11.26 11.21 -6.19
CA GLN A 220 -12.28 11.53 -5.20
C GLN A 220 -11.74 11.23 -3.80
N MET A 221 -12.02 12.13 -2.86
CA MET A 221 -11.54 12.07 -1.47
C MET A 221 -12.74 12.01 -0.52
N PHE A 222 -12.77 10.99 0.31
CA PHE A 222 -13.81 10.77 1.30
C PHE A 222 -13.24 10.98 2.70
N PRO A 223 -13.66 12.04 3.45
CA PRO A 223 -13.19 12.23 4.82
C PRO A 223 -13.61 11.05 5.72
N LEU A 224 -12.66 10.48 6.44
CA LEU A 224 -12.88 9.31 7.31
C LEU A 224 -13.32 9.71 8.71
N ASN A 225 -12.62 10.67 9.32
CA ASN A 225 -12.84 11.08 10.70
C ASN A 225 -13.98 12.09 10.89
N LYS A 226 -14.48 12.71 9.80
CA LYS A 226 -15.50 13.75 9.82
C LYS A 226 -16.63 13.37 8.88
N THR A 227 -17.46 12.44 9.28
CA THR A 227 -18.53 11.87 8.46
C THR A 227 -19.59 12.89 7.98
N GLY A 228 -19.65 14.07 8.59
CA GLY A 228 -20.53 15.17 8.16
C GLY A 228 -19.96 16.07 7.06
N LEU A 229 -18.68 15.93 6.71
CA LEU A 229 -18.09 16.68 5.62
C LEU A 229 -18.41 16.01 4.27
N PRO A 230 -18.70 16.80 3.22
CA PRO A 230 -18.85 16.26 1.88
C PRO A 230 -17.53 15.75 1.34
N GLU A 231 -17.60 14.85 0.38
CA GLU A 231 -16.49 14.45 -0.45
C GLU A 231 -15.95 15.63 -1.27
N SER A 232 -14.68 15.57 -1.58
CA SER A 232 -14.01 16.49 -2.48
C SER A 232 -13.29 15.73 -3.59
N TYR A 233 -12.73 16.44 -4.58
CA TYR A 233 -11.99 15.77 -5.63
C TYR A 233 -10.88 16.66 -6.20
N PHE A 234 -9.84 16.02 -6.73
CA PHE A 234 -8.87 16.63 -7.61
C PHE A 234 -9.24 16.36 -9.06
N ALA A 235 -9.18 17.38 -9.89
CA ALA A 235 -9.37 17.24 -11.32
C ALA A 235 -8.04 16.97 -12.01
N SER A 236 -8.03 16.01 -12.93
CA SER A 236 -6.95 15.74 -13.86
C SER A 236 -7.54 15.42 -15.24
N SER A 237 -6.70 15.18 -16.23
CA SER A 237 -7.11 14.89 -17.59
C SER A 237 -6.71 13.45 -17.98
N GLY A 238 -7.60 12.75 -18.66
CA GLY A 238 -7.45 11.33 -19.01
C GLY A 238 -8.00 10.43 -17.91
N ALA A 239 -8.35 9.20 -18.23
CA ALA A 239 -8.86 8.25 -17.25
C ALA A 239 -7.79 7.91 -16.20
N ALA A 240 -8.21 7.73 -14.95
CA ALA A 240 -7.41 7.21 -13.85
C ALA A 240 -8.00 5.86 -13.44
N THR A 241 -7.42 4.77 -13.93
CA THR A 241 -7.96 3.41 -13.86
C THR A 241 -7.16 2.50 -12.92
N PHE A 242 -6.15 3.05 -12.25
CA PHE A 242 -5.26 2.32 -11.35
C PHE A 242 -5.38 2.84 -9.92
N ASP A 243 -4.92 2.03 -8.96
CA ASP A 243 -4.88 2.40 -7.56
C ASP A 243 -4.00 3.64 -7.36
N PRO A 244 -4.46 4.62 -6.58
CA PRO A 244 -3.58 5.68 -6.13
C PRO A 244 -2.59 5.16 -5.10
N GLU A 245 -1.39 5.73 -5.06
CA GLU A 245 -0.41 5.46 -4.02
C GLU A 245 -0.54 6.48 -2.90
N VAL A 246 -0.57 6.00 -1.68
CA VAL A 246 -0.61 6.82 -0.47
C VAL A 246 0.66 6.61 0.33
N THR A 247 1.36 7.71 0.59
CA THR A 247 2.50 7.74 1.49
C THR A 247 2.11 8.42 2.82
N ALA A 248 3.05 8.56 3.74
CA ALA A 248 2.81 9.30 4.98
C ALA A 248 2.37 10.76 4.76
N THR A 249 2.81 11.38 3.66
CA THR A 249 2.61 12.82 3.40
C THR A 249 1.84 13.13 2.14
N THR A 250 1.82 12.21 1.17
CA THR A 250 1.24 12.46 -0.16
C THR A 250 0.26 11.37 -0.60
N VAL A 251 -0.50 11.69 -1.61
CA VAL A 251 -1.24 10.76 -2.44
C VAL A 251 -0.91 11.06 -3.90
N SER A 252 -0.56 10.03 -4.67
CA SER A 252 -0.25 10.15 -6.09
C SER A 252 -1.16 9.28 -6.93
N TRP A 253 -1.48 9.75 -8.13
CA TRP A 253 -2.25 8.99 -9.10
C TRP A 253 -1.84 9.34 -10.53
N ALA A 254 -1.92 8.36 -11.38
CA ALA A 254 -1.57 8.45 -12.78
C ALA A 254 -2.81 8.51 -13.69
N THR A 255 -2.68 9.07 -14.88
CA THR A 255 -3.73 9.09 -15.88
C THR A 255 -3.22 8.66 -17.26
N GLU A 256 -4.12 8.16 -18.09
CA GLU A 256 -3.81 7.69 -19.46
C GLU A 256 -3.28 8.81 -20.38
N ARG A 257 -3.42 10.09 -20.00
CA ARG A 257 -2.91 11.23 -20.79
C ARG A 257 -1.51 11.68 -20.38
N GLY A 258 -0.79 10.86 -19.62
CA GLY A 258 0.61 11.16 -19.26
C GLY A 258 0.77 12.13 -18.11
N TYR A 259 -0.24 12.23 -17.25
CA TYR A 259 -0.15 13.02 -16.03
C TYR A 259 0.09 12.10 -14.82
N PHE A 260 1.14 12.38 -14.07
CA PHE A 260 1.37 11.83 -12.75
C PHE A 260 1.18 12.95 -11.73
N ASN A 261 0.12 12.88 -10.97
CA ASN A 261 -0.32 13.93 -10.06
C ASN A 261 0.06 13.56 -8.63
N VAL A 262 0.48 14.53 -7.85
CA VAL A 262 0.81 14.37 -6.43
C VAL A 262 0.14 15.45 -5.61
N ALA A 263 -0.57 15.04 -4.57
CA ALA A 263 -1.29 15.90 -3.64
C ALA A 263 -0.94 15.53 -2.19
N ARG A 264 -1.28 16.38 -1.25
CA ARG A 264 -1.12 16.08 0.18
C ARG A 264 -2.14 15.04 0.63
N SER A 265 -1.70 14.04 1.40
CA SER A 265 -2.57 13.01 1.97
C SER A 265 -3.45 13.53 3.13
N THR A 266 -3.07 14.66 3.76
CA THR A 266 -3.78 15.20 4.93
C THR A 266 -4.79 16.29 4.61
N LYS A 267 -4.78 16.83 3.38
CA LYS A 267 -5.71 17.88 2.93
C LYS A 267 -5.84 17.93 1.42
N ALA A 268 -6.97 18.45 0.92
CA ALA A 268 -7.21 18.64 -0.51
C ALA A 268 -6.33 19.77 -1.09
N SER A 269 -5.04 19.48 -1.32
CA SER A 269 -4.07 20.42 -1.86
C SER A 269 -3.13 19.72 -2.84
N LEU A 270 -3.30 19.98 -4.13
CA LEU A 270 -2.37 19.53 -5.17
C LEU A 270 -0.98 20.16 -4.89
N MET A 271 0.06 19.35 -4.92
CA MET A 271 1.43 19.80 -4.75
C MET A 271 2.08 20.08 -6.10
N TYR A 272 2.12 19.09 -6.96
CA TYR A 272 2.69 19.20 -8.30
C TYR A 272 2.11 18.14 -9.24
N ARG A 273 2.46 18.25 -10.49
CA ARG A 273 2.12 17.30 -11.54
C ARG A 273 3.30 17.12 -12.48
N LEU A 274 3.73 15.88 -12.66
CA LEU A 274 4.64 15.52 -13.74
C LEU A 274 3.81 15.32 -15.01
N GLU A 275 4.18 16.02 -16.07
CA GLU A 275 3.56 15.91 -17.39
C GLU A 275 4.56 15.29 -18.36
N THR A 276 4.15 14.21 -19.00
CA THR A 276 4.92 13.50 -20.01
C THR A 276 4.10 13.31 -21.27
N ASN A 277 4.76 12.97 -22.37
CA ASN A 277 4.05 12.54 -23.59
C ASN A 277 3.74 11.03 -23.58
N ASP A 278 4.02 10.38 -22.45
CA ASP A 278 3.92 8.93 -22.29
C ASP A 278 2.66 8.57 -21.49
N VAL A 279 2.05 7.43 -21.80
CA VAL A 279 0.91 6.90 -21.05
C VAL A 279 1.41 6.24 -19.77
N PHE A 280 0.81 6.58 -18.64
CA PHE A 280 0.99 5.84 -17.39
C PHE A 280 -0.10 4.78 -17.25
N GLU A 281 0.29 3.53 -17.00
CA GLU A 281 -0.61 2.39 -16.77
C GLU A 281 -0.48 1.81 -15.35
N SER A 282 0.20 2.51 -14.45
CA SER A 282 0.30 2.10 -13.04
C SER A 282 0.47 3.30 -12.12
N ALA A 283 0.17 3.09 -10.86
CA ALA A 283 0.55 4.04 -9.80
C ALA A 283 2.06 4.12 -9.65
N GLY A 284 2.54 5.17 -9.02
CA GLY A 284 3.92 5.26 -8.56
C GLY A 284 4.18 4.39 -7.34
N THR A 285 5.43 4.31 -6.96
CA THR A 285 5.88 3.61 -5.75
C THR A 285 6.83 4.52 -4.97
N GLU A 286 6.62 4.61 -3.66
CA GLU A 286 7.55 5.30 -2.77
C GLU A 286 8.80 4.45 -2.53
N VAL A 287 9.98 5.05 -2.64
CA VAL A 287 11.26 4.46 -2.24
C VAL A 287 12.12 5.55 -1.59
N GLY A 288 12.25 5.50 -0.28
CA GLY A 288 12.88 6.58 0.48
C GLY A 288 12.13 7.91 0.30
N ASP A 289 12.80 8.97 -0.14
CA ASP A 289 12.20 10.28 -0.40
C ASP A 289 11.80 10.48 -1.89
N LEU A 290 11.73 9.38 -2.67
CA LEU A 290 11.41 9.41 -4.09
C LEU A 290 10.08 8.73 -4.38
N LEU A 291 9.31 9.31 -5.28
CA LEU A 291 8.21 8.65 -5.98
C LEU A 291 8.71 8.18 -7.35
N ILE A 292 8.59 6.89 -7.62
CA ILE A 292 9.02 6.27 -8.86
C ILE A 292 7.80 5.89 -9.69
N ALA A 293 7.67 6.48 -10.87
CA ALA A 293 6.60 6.22 -11.82
C ALA A 293 7.16 5.68 -13.13
N ASN A 294 6.44 4.76 -13.76
CA ASN A 294 6.82 4.18 -15.04
C ASN A 294 5.74 4.39 -16.10
N SER A 295 6.19 4.57 -17.34
CA SER A 295 5.31 4.75 -18.49
C SER A 295 5.27 3.51 -19.39
N LEU A 296 4.19 3.41 -20.18
CA LEU A 296 4.02 2.36 -21.19
C LEU A 296 5.15 2.33 -22.23
N ASN A 297 5.79 3.46 -22.49
CA ASN A 297 6.93 3.54 -23.42
C ASN A 297 8.23 2.97 -22.84
N GLY A 298 8.20 2.47 -21.60
CA GLY A 298 9.35 1.90 -20.92
C GLY A 298 10.31 2.94 -20.36
N LYS A 299 9.84 4.14 -20.09
CA LYS A 299 10.55 5.15 -19.32
C LYS A 299 10.14 5.08 -17.86
N VAL A 300 11.09 5.33 -17.00
CA VAL A 300 10.93 5.36 -15.53
C VAL A 300 11.41 6.70 -15.04
N TYR A 301 10.61 7.34 -14.21
CA TYR A 301 10.88 8.65 -13.66
C TYR A 301 10.94 8.55 -12.14
N ALA A 302 11.99 9.05 -11.53
CA ALA A 302 12.03 9.27 -10.08
C ALA A 302 11.96 10.75 -9.79
N VAL A 303 11.01 11.14 -8.98
CA VAL A 303 10.80 12.54 -8.56
C VAL A 303 10.90 12.64 -7.04
N ALA A 304 11.48 13.72 -6.56
CA ALA A 304 11.46 14.01 -5.13
C ALA A 304 10.02 14.22 -4.67
N GLU A 305 9.59 13.48 -3.65
CA GLU A 305 8.20 13.44 -3.21
C GLU A 305 7.66 14.83 -2.82
N ASP A 306 8.46 15.61 -2.11
CA ASP A 306 8.07 16.91 -1.56
C ASP A 306 8.10 18.07 -2.57
N LEU A 307 9.05 18.03 -3.52
CA LEU A 307 9.34 19.12 -4.46
C LEU A 307 8.88 18.84 -5.89
N GLY A 308 8.67 17.58 -6.26
CA GLY A 308 8.35 17.18 -7.63
C GLY A 308 9.51 17.37 -8.62
N SER A 309 10.73 17.62 -8.13
CA SER A 309 11.91 17.73 -8.98
C SER A 309 12.35 16.36 -9.48
N LEU A 310 12.63 16.26 -10.78
CA LEU A 310 13.12 15.02 -11.38
C LEU A 310 14.52 14.71 -10.84
N ALA A 311 14.67 13.59 -10.13
CA ALA A 311 15.94 13.11 -9.64
C ALA A 311 16.71 12.36 -10.73
N TRP A 312 16.03 11.46 -11.44
CA TRP A 312 16.60 10.74 -12.57
C TRP A 312 15.50 10.20 -13.49
N GLU A 313 15.89 9.88 -14.74
CA GLU A 313 15.09 9.18 -15.74
C GLU A 313 15.89 7.98 -16.26
N PHE A 314 15.22 6.85 -16.47
CA PHE A 314 15.82 5.64 -17.04
C PHE A 314 14.92 5.06 -18.14
N ALA A 315 15.53 4.64 -19.26
CA ALA A 315 14.80 4.00 -20.35
C ALA A 315 15.09 2.49 -20.36
N VAL A 316 14.07 1.70 -20.08
CA VAL A 316 14.13 0.23 -20.14
C VAL A 316 14.13 -0.26 -21.58
N GLY A 317 13.45 0.46 -22.49
CA GLY A 317 13.32 0.08 -23.90
C GLY A 317 12.27 -1.01 -24.16
N GLU A 318 11.44 -1.31 -23.18
CA GLU A 318 10.30 -2.22 -23.26
C GLU A 318 9.12 -1.63 -22.49
N PRO A 319 7.87 -1.85 -22.94
CA PRO A 319 6.70 -1.39 -22.21
C PRO A 319 6.65 -1.92 -20.77
N ILE A 320 6.28 -1.05 -19.83
CA ILE A 320 6.10 -1.40 -18.42
C ILE A 320 4.65 -1.07 -18.08
N THR A 321 3.88 -2.09 -17.68
CA THR A 321 2.45 -1.98 -17.34
C THR A 321 2.18 -2.20 -15.86
N GLN A 322 3.15 -2.73 -15.14
CA GLN A 322 3.03 -3.03 -13.72
C GLN A 322 3.64 -1.91 -12.88
N LYS A 323 3.09 -1.73 -11.69
CA LYS A 323 3.63 -0.83 -10.67
C LYS A 323 5.09 -1.21 -10.35
N PRO A 324 6.00 -0.25 -10.22
CA PRO A 324 7.34 -0.51 -9.73
C PRO A 324 7.31 -1.17 -8.35
N VAL A 325 8.20 -2.10 -8.09
CA VAL A 325 8.27 -2.83 -6.81
C VAL A 325 9.45 -2.30 -6.00
N ALA A 326 9.16 -1.68 -4.86
CA ALA A 326 10.18 -1.29 -3.89
C ALA A 326 10.68 -2.51 -3.11
N VAL A 327 11.99 -2.64 -2.93
CA VAL A 327 12.61 -3.67 -2.09
C VAL A 327 13.63 -3.02 -1.16
N GLY A 328 13.21 -2.74 0.07
CA GLY A 328 13.97 -1.86 0.96
C GLY A 328 14.00 -0.42 0.44
N ASP A 329 14.96 0.37 0.93
CA ASP A 329 15.00 1.82 0.70
C ASP A 329 15.83 2.23 -0.53
N ASP A 330 16.49 1.29 -1.19
CA ASP A 330 17.48 1.58 -2.24
C ASP A 330 17.29 0.81 -3.55
N VAL A 331 16.33 -0.12 -3.61
CA VAL A 331 16.13 -0.97 -4.78
C VAL A 331 14.72 -0.86 -5.32
N VAL A 332 14.61 -0.69 -6.64
CA VAL A 332 13.35 -0.80 -7.37
C VAL A 332 13.45 -1.85 -8.47
N MET A 333 12.46 -2.73 -8.49
CA MET A 333 12.33 -3.79 -9.48
C MET A 333 11.22 -3.43 -10.47
N LEU A 334 11.52 -3.53 -11.76
CA LEU A 334 10.58 -3.24 -12.83
C LEU A 334 10.31 -4.54 -13.60
N ILE A 335 9.04 -4.86 -13.81
CA ILE A 335 8.64 -6.00 -14.61
C ILE A 335 8.03 -5.49 -15.91
N THR A 336 8.64 -5.86 -17.02
CA THR A 336 8.22 -5.41 -18.36
C THR A 336 7.11 -6.30 -18.91
N ARG A 337 6.36 -5.81 -19.88
CA ARG A 337 5.32 -6.57 -20.59
C ARG A 337 5.85 -7.82 -21.31
N ARG A 338 7.17 -7.97 -21.44
CA ARG A 338 7.83 -9.14 -22.03
C ARG A 338 8.39 -10.09 -20.98
N ASP A 339 7.88 -10.05 -19.77
CA ASP A 339 8.30 -10.89 -18.64
C ASP A 339 9.81 -10.74 -18.33
N ASN A 340 10.34 -9.54 -18.44
CA ASN A 340 11.72 -9.24 -18.04
C ASN A 340 11.72 -8.41 -16.75
N LEU A 341 12.47 -8.89 -15.75
CA LEU A 341 12.77 -8.15 -14.53
C LEU A 341 14.00 -7.28 -14.77
N VAL A 342 13.88 -5.98 -14.47
CA VAL A 342 14.96 -4.99 -14.56
C VAL A 342 15.19 -4.40 -13.16
N PRO A 343 16.32 -4.71 -12.52
CA PRO A 343 16.66 -4.20 -11.19
C PRO A 343 17.38 -2.87 -11.30
N LEU A 344 16.92 -1.85 -10.57
CA LEU A 344 17.55 -0.54 -10.50
C LEU A 344 17.89 -0.19 -9.05
N ASN A 345 18.98 0.53 -8.87
CA ASN A 345 19.20 1.27 -7.64
C ASN A 345 18.28 2.49 -7.66
N ALA A 346 17.41 2.59 -6.67
CA ALA A 346 16.35 3.61 -6.62
C ALA A 346 16.88 5.04 -6.47
N LEU A 347 18.02 5.22 -5.82
CA LEU A 347 18.62 6.54 -5.59
C LEU A 347 19.31 7.10 -6.85
N THR A 348 19.87 6.22 -7.70
CA THR A 348 20.71 6.61 -8.83
C THR A 348 20.11 6.35 -10.20
N GLY A 349 19.04 5.54 -10.27
CA GLY A 349 18.43 5.11 -11.55
C GLY A 349 19.31 4.16 -12.38
N LYS A 350 20.38 3.60 -11.80
CA LYS A 350 21.29 2.69 -12.52
C LYS A 350 20.91 1.24 -12.25
N ILE A 351 21.30 0.36 -13.17
CA ILE A 351 21.19 -1.09 -12.96
C ILE A 351 21.92 -1.46 -11.67
N LEU A 352 21.29 -2.29 -10.85
CA LEU A 352 21.81 -2.73 -9.56
C LEU A 352 23.12 -3.48 -9.72
N ASP A 353 24.13 -3.10 -8.94
CA ASP A 353 25.44 -3.71 -9.00
C ASP A 353 25.39 -5.21 -8.66
N GLY A 354 26.12 -6.01 -9.42
CA GLY A 354 26.16 -7.47 -9.26
C GLY A 354 25.00 -8.20 -9.94
N TRP A 355 23.96 -7.47 -10.42
CA TRP A 355 22.82 -8.05 -11.13
C TRP A 355 23.00 -8.02 -12.64
N PRO A 356 22.42 -8.99 -13.38
CA PRO A 356 22.29 -8.87 -14.82
C PRO A 356 21.34 -7.69 -15.16
N LYS A 357 21.53 -7.11 -16.34
CA LYS A 357 20.65 -6.01 -16.80
C LYS A 357 19.18 -6.42 -16.86
N ARG A 358 18.90 -7.69 -17.09
CA ARG A 358 17.56 -8.28 -17.17
C ARG A 358 17.58 -9.73 -16.73
N VAL A 359 16.51 -10.14 -16.05
CA VAL A 359 16.21 -11.55 -15.74
C VAL A 359 14.92 -11.90 -16.47
N ALA A 360 15.00 -12.83 -17.41
CA ALA A 360 13.86 -13.19 -18.26
C ALA A 360 12.91 -14.18 -17.60
N GLY A 361 11.63 -14.14 -17.99
CA GLY A 361 10.61 -15.09 -17.60
C GLY A 361 9.94 -14.76 -16.26
N ILE A 362 10.08 -13.55 -15.73
CA ILE A 362 9.48 -13.10 -14.47
C ILE A 362 8.23 -12.28 -14.76
N THR A 363 7.11 -12.65 -14.15
CA THR A 363 5.81 -12.01 -14.39
C THR A 363 5.32 -11.18 -13.21
N GLU A 364 5.53 -11.63 -11.96
CA GLU A 364 4.98 -10.96 -10.79
C GLU A 364 5.90 -11.09 -9.58
N TYR A 365 5.91 -10.07 -8.73
CA TYR A 365 6.62 -10.08 -7.45
C TYR A 365 5.72 -10.65 -6.35
N VAL A 366 6.30 -11.47 -5.47
CA VAL A 366 5.59 -12.10 -4.34
C VAL A 366 6.01 -11.50 -3.02
N GLY A 367 7.31 -11.48 -2.77
CA GLY A 367 7.89 -11.05 -1.50
C GLY A 367 9.39 -11.22 -1.48
N ALA A 368 9.99 -10.93 -0.34
CA ALA A 368 11.42 -11.05 -0.14
C ALA A 368 11.75 -11.69 1.20
N SER A 369 12.94 -12.24 1.31
CA SER A 369 13.62 -12.51 2.57
C SER A 369 14.91 -11.67 2.65
N GLN A 370 15.71 -11.88 3.67
CA GLN A 370 16.99 -11.17 3.77
C GLN A 370 17.93 -11.46 2.59
N ASN A 371 17.87 -12.67 2.03
CA ASN A 371 18.81 -13.13 1.01
C ASN A 371 18.17 -13.42 -0.35
N VAL A 372 16.86 -13.62 -0.41
CA VAL A 372 16.15 -14.12 -1.59
C VAL A 372 14.96 -13.22 -1.90
N LEU A 373 14.77 -12.93 -3.18
CA LEU A 373 13.58 -12.28 -3.73
C LEU A 373 12.74 -13.32 -4.44
N TYR A 374 11.43 -13.33 -4.17
CA TYR A 374 10.50 -14.31 -4.70
C TYR A 374 9.57 -13.71 -5.74
N PHE A 375 9.47 -14.42 -6.87
CA PHE A 375 8.68 -14.01 -8.02
C PHE A 375 7.89 -15.19 -8.57
N ILE A 376 6.85 -14.90 -9.35
CA ILE A 376 6.19 -15.88 -10.21
C ILE A 376 6.81 -15.79 -11.60
N ASP A 377 7.11 -16.95 -12.20
CA ASP A 377 7.57 -17.02 -13.57
C ASP A 377 6.39 -17.27 -14.54
N ASN A 378 6.61 -17.06 -15.85
CA ASN A 378 5.61 -17.25 -16.90
C ASN A 378 5.20 -18.72 -17.12
N ARG A 379 5.72 -19.65 -16.35
CA ARG A 379 5.35 -21.07 -16.33
C ARG A 379 4.51 -21.45 -15.11
N GLY A 380 4.21 -20.49 -14.24
CA GLY A 380 3.49 -20.72 -12.98
C GLY A 380 4.34 -21.38 -11.91
N ASN A 381 5.62 -21.02 -11.83
CA ASN A 381 6.48 -21.42 -10.72
C ASN A 381 6.78 -20.22 -9.83
N LEU A 382 6.90 -20.49 -8.54
CA LEU A 382 7.51 -19.60 -7.58
C LEU A 382 9.04 -19.74 -7.70
N VAL A 383 9.71 -18.66 -8.02
CA VAL A 383 11.16 -18.61 -8.29
C VAL A 383 11.83 -17.72 -7.26
N GLY A 384 12.83 -18.23 -6.58
CA GLY A 384 13.71 -17.45 -5.72
C GLY A 384 14.95 -16.97 -6.47
N LEU A 385 15.22 -15.67 -6.39
CA LEU A 385 16.44 -15.04 -6.92
C LEU A 385 17.30 -14.53 -5.77
N SER A 386 18.59 -14.77 -5.83
CA SER A 386 19.53 -14.20 -4.85
C SER A 386 19.47 -12.67 -4.87
N ARG A 387 19.20 -12.06 -3.72
CA ARG A 387 19.14 -10.58 -3.58
C ARG A 387 20.45 -9.92 -3.98
N LYS A 388 21.58 -10.59 -3.80
CA LYS A 388 22.90 -10.06 -4.11
C LYS A 388 23.25 -10.10 -5.60
N SER A 389 22.78 -11.10 -6.36
CA SER A 389 23.27 -11.36 -7.73
C SER A 389 22.19 -11.56 -8.77
N GLY A 390 20.92 -11.68 -8.37
CA GLY A 390 19.83 -12.04 -9.28
C GLY A 390 19.92 -13.48 -9.82
N ALA A 391 20.86 -14.28 -9.32
CA ALA A 391 20.94 -15.67 -9.71
C ALA A 391 19.77 -16.47 -9.12
N LYS A 392 19.21 -17.38 -9.92
CA LYS A 392 18.15 -18.27 -9.47
C LYS A 392 18.67 -19.27 -8.45
N VAL A 393 18.07 -19.27 -7.25
CA VAL A 393 18.44 -20.15 -6.13
C VAL A 393 17.40 -21.23 -5.84
N SER A 394 16.12 -20.95 -6.13
CA SER A 394 15.05 -21.92 -5.90
C SER A 394 13.97 -21.85 -6.97
N GLN A 395 13.19 -22.93 -7.11
CA GLN A 395 12.01 -22.98 -7.96
C GLN A 395 11.04 -24.04 -7.43
N GLN A 396 9.75 -23.66 -7.33
CA GLN A 396 8.67 -24.54 -6.90
C GLN A 396 7.44 -24.32 -7.79
N ALA A 397 6.83 -25.37 -8.28
CA ALA A 397 5.59 -25.27 -9.08
C ALA A 397 4.40 -24.91 -8.17
N ILE A 398 3.66 -23.83 -8.51
CA ILE A 398 2.47 -23.35 -7.78
C ILE A 398 1.19 -23.36 -8.64
N GLY A 399 1.33 -23.47 -9.96
CA GLY A 399 0.23 -23.50 -10.92
C GLY A 399 -0.07 -22.14 -11.55
N LEU A 400 -0.55 -22.17 -12.80
CA LEU A 400 -0.73 -20.98 -13.65
C LEU A 400 -1.79 -19.97 -13.16
N ASN A 401 -2.77 -20.42 -12.37
CA ASN A 401 -3.84 -19.56 -11.88
C ASN A 401 -3.59 -19.06 -10.45
N THR A 402 -2.33 -19.05 -10.02
CA THR A 402 -1.93 -18.53 -8.72
C THR A 402 -1.41 -17.13 -8.91
N PHE A 403 -1.90 -16.18 -8.11
CA PHE A 403 -1.44 -14.79 -8.10
C PHE A 403 -0.86 -14.43 -6.72
N PRO A 404 0.10 -13.53 -6.65
CA PRO A 404 0.70 -13.11 -5.39
C PRO A 404 -0.18 -12.09 -4.67
N VAL A 405 -0.05 -12.06 -3.34
CA VAL A 405 -0.36 -10.88 -2.54
C VAL A 405 0.98 -10.32 -2.11
N SER A 406 1.39 -9.26 -2.79
CA SER A 406 2.74 -8.69 -2.63
C SER A 406 3.00 -8.25 -1.19
N ASN A 407 4.13 -8.71 -0.65
CA ASN A 407 4.59 -8.34 0.69
C ASN A 407 5.97 -7.68 0.61
N HIS A 408 6.02 -6.41 1.00
CA HIS A 408 7.23 -5.60 0.99
C HIS A 408 7.83 -5.41 2.38
N PHE A 409 7.17 -5.91 3.44
CA PHE A 409 7.49 -5.57 4.82
C PHE A 409 8.07 -6.73 5.62
N THR A 410 7.58 -7.95 5.38
CA THR A 410 8.04 -9.13 6.12
C THR A 410 8.46 -10.24 5.17
N ASP A 411 9.18 -11.24 5.68
CA ASP A 411 9.66 -12.42 4.95
C ASP A 411 8.56 -13.50 4.72
N ARG A 412 7.30 -13.14 4.93
CA ARG A 412 6.15 -14.01 4.63
C ARG A 412 5.73 -13.86 3.19
N LEU A 413 5.46 -14.98 2.54
CA LEU A 413 4.97 -15.03 1.16
C LEU A 413 3.50 -15.42 1.14
N TYR A 414 2.69 -14.66 0.41
CA TYR A 414 1.26 -14.93 0.29
C TYR A 414 0.90 -15.17 -1.17
N LEU A 415 0.18 -16.25 -1.40
CA LEU A 415 -0.30 -16.66 -2.71
C LEU A 415 -1.80 -16.91 -2.63
N ALA A 416 -2.51 -16.58 -3.67
CA ALA A 416 -3.95 -16.80 -3.74
C ALA A 416 -4.37 -17.39 -5.08
N LYS A 417 -5.57 -17.99 -5.10
CA LYS A 417 -6.21 -18.50 -6.32
C LYS A 417 -7.60 -17.91 -6.47
N PRO A 418 -8.11 -17.81 -7.70
CA PRO A 418 -9.46 -17.30 -7.95
C PRO A 418 -10.56 -18.10 -7.24
N ASP A 419 -10.31 -19.39 -6.92
CA ASP A 419 -11.23 -20.27 -6.18
C ASP A 419 -11.38 -19.92 -4.69
N GLY A 420 -10.67 -18.91 -4.21
CA GLY A 420 -10.68 -18.47 -2.82
C GLY A 420 -9.63 -19.12 -1.93
N SER A 421 -8.80 -20.01 -2.46
CA SER A 421 -7.69 -20.59 -1.68
C SER A 421 -6.58 -19.56 -1.50
N ILE A 422 -6.13 -19.39 -0.25
CA ILE A 422 -5.01 -18.50 0.12
C ILE A 422 -3.98 -19.33 0.88
N TYR A 423 -2.72 -19.08 0.57
CA TYR A 423 -1.58 -19.81 1.13
C TYR A 423 -0.60 -18.80 1.74
N GLY A 424 -0.23 -19.03 3.00
CA GLY A 424 0.89 -18.38 3.65
C GLY A 424 2.10 -19.31 3.65
N MET A 425 3.25 -18.81 3.21
CA MET A 425 4.49 -19.58 3.12
C MET A 425 5.64 -18.81 3.81
N ARG A 426 6.64 -19.55 4.26
CA ARG A 426 7.84 -19.01 4.87
C ARG A 426 9.07 -19.83 4.48
N GLU A 427 10.25 -19.25 4.63
CA GLU A 427 11.49 -20.02 4.61
C GLU A 427 11.55 -20.96 5.81
N VAL A 428 12.16 -22.14 5.62
CA VAL A 428 12.31 -23.16 6.68
C VAL A 428 13.02 -22.58 7.90
N ALA A 429 14.06 -21.80 7.67
CA ALA A 429 14.87 -21.19 8.72
C ALA A 429 14.15 -20.09 9.51
N ASN A 430 13.10 -19.48 8.95
CA ASN A 430 12.42 -18.32 9.52
C ASN A 430 11.09 -18.71 10.19
N VAL A 431 11.17 -19.31 11.37
CA VAL A 431 9.99 -19.74 12.15
C VAL A 431 9.08 -18.54 12.46
N ASN A 432 9.65 -17.49 13.02
CA ASN A 432 8.96 -16.22 13.27
C ASN A 432 9.24 -15.23 12.14
N PRO A 433 8.29 -14.32 11.82
CA PRO A 433 8.45 -13.34 10.77
C PRO A 433 9.60 -12.38 11.08
N THR A 434 10.32 -11.94 10.06
CA THR A 434 11.33 -10.91 10.15
C THR A 434 10.97 -9.73 9.26
N VAL A 435 11.36 -8.52 9.67
CA VAL A 435 11.16 -7.31 8.86
C VAL A 435 12.24 -7.27 7.77
N ILE A 436 11.82 -6.91 6.55
CA ILE A 436 12.69 -6.71 5.40
C ILE A 436 12.99 -5.22 5.31
N GLY A 437 14.23 -4.81 5.53
CA GLY A 437 14.63 -3.40 5.52
C GLY A 437 15.18 -2.96 6.87
N GLU A 438 15.56 -1.69 6.98
CA GLU A 438 16.04 -1.12 8.23
C GLU A 438 14.85 -0.73 9.12
N GLY A 439 14.83 -1.32 10.32
CA GLY A 439 14.20 -0.81 11.52
C GLY A 439 12.72 -0.42 11.47
N PHE A 440 11.81 -1.40 11.51
CA PHE A 440 10.44 -1.13 11.92
C PHE A 440 10.42 -0.81 13.43
N GLU A 441 10.09 0.44 13.78
CA GLU A 441 9.79 0.83 15.14
C GLU A 441 8.28 0.99 15.29
N VAL A 442 7.67 0.24 16.20
CA VAL A 442 6.26 0.43 16.57
C VAL A 442 6.11 1.83 17.16
N GLY A 443 5.35 2.68 16.49
CA GLY A 443 5.07 4.02 16.96
C GLY A 443 4.29 3.94 18.28
N ASN A 444 4.95 4.24 19.38
CA ASN A 444 4.25 4.61 20.62
C ASN A 444 3.63 5.99 20.37
N SER A 445 2.33 6.02 20.08
CA SER A 445 1.41 7.17 20.09
C SER A 445 2.00 8.55 19.72
N ALA A 446 1.24 9.33 19.04
CA ALA A 446 1.32 10.74 18.62
C ALA A 446 2.38 11.71 19.22
N ALA A 447 3.12 11.33 20.26
CA ALA A 447 4.17 12.12 20.88
C ALA A 447 5.55 11.95 20.20
N ASP A 448 5.83 10.80 19.58
CA ASP A 448 7.15 10.52 18.97
C ASP A 448 7.27 11.01 17.52
N SER A 449 6.14 11.31 16.86
CA SER A 449 6.13 11.82 15.48
C SER A 449 6.64 13.25 15.34
N GLU A 450 6.60 14.07 16.42
CA GLU A 450 7.14 15.42 16.41
C GLU A 450 8.68 15.46 16.58
N ASP A 451 9.25 14.50 17.31
CA ASP A 451 10.71 14.46 17.51
C ASP A 451 11.46 13.84 16.32
N LYS A 452 10.84 12.87 15.61
CA LYS A 452 11.41 12.34 14.34
C LYS A 452 11.37 13.38 13.20
N LYS A 453 10.34 14.24 13.16
CA LYS A 453 10.32 15.39 12.22
C LYS A 453 11.42 16.41 12.50
N LYS A 454 11.85 16.56 13.76
CA LYS A 454 12.96 17.48 14.12
C LYS A 454 14.33 16.89 13.83
N SER A 455 14.51 15.58 13.89
CA SER A 455 15.81 14.94 13.59
C SER A 455 16.07 14.79 12.08
N LYS A 456 15.02 14.60 11.24
CA LYS A 456 15.14 14.62 9.77
C LYS A 456 15.35 16.01 9.17
N ALA A 457 14.97 17.08 9.90
CA ALA A 457 15.15 18.47 9.44
C ALA A 457 16.56 19.06 9.67
N THR A 458 17.50 18.29 10.24
CA THR A 458 18.84 18.75 10.58
C THR A 458 19.96 18.16 9.72
N SER A 459 19.66 17.45 8.65
CA SER A 459 20.70 16.98 7.74
C SER A 459 20.71 17.77 6.44
N ALA A 460 21.77 18.58 6.34
CA ALA A 460 22.34 19.22 5.15
C ALA A 460 21.65 20.47 4.62
N ASP A 461 22.00 21.61 5.23
CA ASP A 461 22.11 22.87 4.51
C ASP A 461 23.43 22.86 3.70
N PRO A 462 23.40 22.75 2.35
CA PRO A 462 24.61 22.73 1.54
C PRO A 462 25.34 24.08 1.48
N PHE A 463 24.84 25.12 2.18
CA PHE A 463 25.46 26.46 2.22
C PHE A 463 26.10 26.81 3.55
N SER A 464 26.15 25.94 4.56
CA SER A 464 26.89 26.20 5.79
C SER A 464 28.37 25.82 5.66
N GLY A 465 29.06 26.39 4.68
CA GLY A 465 30.53 26.42 4.60
C GLY A 465 31.07 27.50 5.51
N GLY A 466 31.31 27.18 6.78
CA GLY A 466 31.98 28.07 7.71
C GLY A 466 33.40 28.38 7.24
N LYS A 467 33.59 29.54 6.62
CA LYS A 467 34.91 30.15 6.52
C LYS A 467 35.27 30.80 7.86
N ALA A 468 36.45 30.49 8.33
CA ALA A 468 37.06 31.16 9.47
C ALA A 468 37.05 32.68 9.25
N ALA A 469 36.73 33.43 10.30
CA ALA A 469 36.68 34.88 10.29
C ALA A 469 38.04 35.47 9.83
N ASP A 470 37.96 36.29 8.80
CA ASP A 470 39.07 37.11 8.33
C ASP A 470 39.21 38.31 9.31
N PRO A 471 40.40 38.56 9.90
CA PRO A 471 40.57 39.59 10.89
C PRO A 471 40.48 41.03 10.34
N ASP A 472 40.33 41.23 9.03
CA ASP A 472 40.28 42.53 8.37
C ASP A 472 38.91 42.92 7.78
N ASP A 473 37.79 42.28 8.20
CA ASP A 473 36.45 42.66 7.77
C ASP A 473 35.86 43.76 8.68
N PRO A 474 35.67 44.98 8.19
CA PRO A 474 35.16 46.11 9.00
C PRO A 474 33.67 46.01 9.37
N PHE A 475 32.95 44.96 8.99
CA PHE A 475 31.52 44.76 9.29
C PHE A 475 31.22 43.66 10.30
N SER A 476 32.21 43.02 10.91
CA SER A 476 31.99 42.02 11.95
C SER A 476 31.96 42.66 13.34
N GLN A 477 30.79 42.98 13.87
CA GLN A 477 30.60 43.32 15.28
C GLN A 477 30.09 42.13 16.08
N PRO A 478 30.66 41.86 17.28
CA PRO A 478 30.22 40.74 18.12
C PRO A 478 28.93 41.07 18.88
N ALA A 479 27.97 40.15 18.85
CA ALA A 479 26.75 40.24 19.62
C ALA A 479 27.03 40.14 21.13
N GLY A 480 26.79 41.22 21.84
CA GLY A 480 26.86 41.32 23.31
C GLY A 480 25.62 40.70 23.95
N LYS A 481 25.85 39.98 25.04
CA LYS A 481 24.89 39.47 26.00
C LYS A 481 24.02 40.58 26.57
N SER A 482 22.70 40.45 26.59
CA SER A 482 21.81 41.32 27.34
C SER A 482 21.12 40.58 28.45
N ASP A 483 21.43 40.96 29.68
CA ASP A 483 20.68 40.64 30.88
C ASP A 483 19.37 41.43 30.96
N SER A 484 18.37 40.80 31.52
CA SER A 484 17.05 41.34 31.83
C SER A 484 17.11 42.48 32.86
N LYS A 485 16.50 43.68 32.61
CA LYS A 485 15.84 44.49 33.65
C LYS A 485 14.78 45.45 33.12
N LYS A 486 13.75 45.56 33.90
CA LYS A 486 12.53 46.33 33.96
C LYS A 486 12.59 47.81 33.65
N SER A 487 11.53 48.28 32.93
CA SER A 487 10.76 49.56 33.04
C SER A 487 11.49 50.87 33.27
N THR A 488 11.25 51.83 32.36
CA THR A 488 10.63 53.14 32.70
C THR A 488 10.41 53.91 31.40
N THR A 489 9.28 54.57 31.32
CA THR A 489 8.79 55.53 30.36
C THR A 489 9.78 56.69 30.18
N ASP A 490 10.10 57.03 28.94
CA ASP A 490 10.78 58.26 28.55
C ASP A 490 9.94 58.99 27.49
N PRO A 491 9.71 60.30 27.63
CA PRO A 491 8.67 61.05 26.91
C PRO A 491 9.21 61.92 25.75
N ASP A 492 10.09 61.39 24.90
CA ASP A 492 10.49 62.11 23.68
C ASP A 492 10.71 61.18 22.48
N ASP A 493 9.57 60.82 21.86
CA ASP A 493 9.56 60.20 20.55
C ASP A 493 9.02 61.20 19.52
N PRO A 494 9.82 61.75 18.62
CA PRO A 494 9.41 62.73 17.64
C PRO A 494 8.76 62.18 16.38
N PHE A 495 8.44 60.86 16.32
CA PHE A 495 7.77 60.23 15.16
C PHE A 495 6.42 59.62 15.47
N GLY A 496 5.79 59.96 16.59
CA GLY A 496 4.39 59.62 16.89
C GLY A 496 3.43 60.66 16.29
N GLY A 497 3.06 60.52 15.06
CA GLY A 497 2.03 61.33 14.42
C GLY A 497 1.14 60.41 13.56
N GLY A 498 -0.06 60.18 14.08
CA GLY A 498 -1.09 59.43 13.39
C GLY A 498 -1.73 60.21 12.24
N SER A 499 -2.33 59.49 11.34
CA SER A 499 -3.69 59.67 10.79
C SER A 499 -3.84 58.87 9.52
N ASP A 500 -4.69 57.92 9.58
CA ASP A 500 -5.78 57.60 8.68
C ASP A 500 -5.66 58.10 7.23
N ASP A 501 -5.48 57.16 6.32
CA ASP A 501 -6.11 57.18 5.02
C ASP A 501 -5.98 55.77 4.37
N ASP A 502 -7.03 55.00 4.53
CA ASP A 502 -7.28 53.76 3.80
C ASP A 502 -7.95 54.13 2.46
N PRO A 503 -7.30 53.89 1.31
CA PRO A 503 -7.85 54.28 0.02
C PRO A 503 -8.86 53.27 -0.56
N PHE A 504 -9.31 52.25 0.18
CA PHE A 504 -10.26 51.25 -0.31
C PHE A 504 -11.55 51.08 0.51
N GLY A 505 -11.91 52.00 1.38
CA GLY A 505 -13.14 51.99 2.13
C GLY A 505 -14.05 53.14 1.70
N GLY A 506 -14.92 52.94 0.75
CA GLY A 506 -15.96 53.88 0.35
C GLY A 506 -17.31 53.20 0.08
N GLY A 507 -18.23 53.39 1.02
CA GLY A 507 -19.55 52.85 0.99
C GLY A 507 -20.59 53.62 0.17
N GLY A 508 -21.65 52.95 -0.13
CA GLY A 508 -23.06 53.28 -0.14
C GLY A 508 -23.56 54.42 -1.03
N GLY A 509 -24.53 54.08 -1.87
CA GLY A 509 -25.50 55.06 -2.37
C GLY A 509 -26.11 54.72 -3.72
N ASP A 510 -27.29 54.16 -3.66
CA ASP A 510 -28.48 54.29 -4.52
C ASP A 510 -28.42 54.70 -6.00
N LYS A 511 -29.12 53.89 -6.79
CA LYS A 511 -29.99 54.15 -7.94
C LYS A 511 -29.47 54.03 -9.35
N SER A 512 -30.23 53.22 -10.04
CA SER A 512 -30.74 53.27 -11.42
C SER A 512 -30.01 52.48 -12.49
N ASP A 513 -30.70 51.41 -12.91
CA ASP A 513 -31.08 51.06 -14.26
C ASP A 513 -30.08 51.29 -15.39
N ASP A 514 -29.53 50.20 -15.88
CA ASP A 514 -29.52 49.93 -17.31
C ASP A 514 -28.95 48.53 -17.56
N ASP A 515 -29.85 47.58 -17.84
CA ASP A 515 -29.57 46.25 -18.34
C ASP A 515 -29.54 46.29 -19.89
N PRO A 516 -28.40 46.09 -20.56
CA PRO A 516 -28.34 46.20 -22.01
C PRO A 516 -28.67 44.88 -22.77
N PHE A 517 -29.20 43.85 -22.10
CA PHE A 517 -29.58 42.60 -22.79
C PHE A 517 -31.02 42.13 -22.57
N GLY A 518 -31.94 43.05 -22.25
CA GLY A 518 -33.34 42.79 -22.19
C GLY A 518 -34.10 43.35 -23.42
N GLY A 519 -34.43 42.51 -24.35
CA GLY A 519 -35.37 42.81 -25.42
C GLY A 519 -35.50 41.57 -26.31
N GLY A 520 -36.59 40.94 -26.43
CA GLY A 520 -37.99 41.22 -26.53
C GLY A 520 -38.55 40.44 -27.68
N GLY A 521 -39.43 39.53 -27.39
CA GLY A 521 -40.55 38.92 -28.04
C GLY A 521 -40.71 38.98 -29.57
N GLY A 522 -41.21 37.87 -30.10
CA GLY A 522 -41.89 37.88 -31.39
C GLY A 522 -41.96 36.51 -32.08
N ASP A 523 -43.04 35.81 -31.78
CA ASP A 523 -43.89 34.98 -32.64
C ASP A 523 -43.35 34.30 -33.92
N LYS A 524 -43.68 32.98 -33.95
CA LYS A 524 -44.15 32.16 -35.09
C LYS A 524 -43.12 31.54 -36.01
N SER A 525 -43.07 30.26 -35.99
CA SER A 525 -43.57 29.23 -36.95
C SER A 525 -42.65 28.02 -37.04
N ASP A 526 -43.22 26.90 -36.71
CA ASP A 526 -43.19 25.61 -37.39
C ASP A 526 -42.05 25.36 -38.37
N ASP A 527 -41.22 24.41 -38.00
CA ASP A 527 -40.78 23.33 -38.93
C ASP A 527 -40.00 22.26 -38.14
N ASP A 528 -40.70 21.18 -37.84
CA ASP A 528 -40.13 19.92 -37.37
C ASP A 528 -39.79 19.03 -38.60
N PRO A 529 -38.54 18.72 -38.88
CA PRO A 529 -38.18 17.92 -40.05
C PRO A 529 -38.09 16.39 -39.82
N PHE A 530 -38.58 15.85 -38.67
CA PHE A 530 -38.54 14.41 -38.43
C PHE A 530 -39.86 13.80 -37.94
N GLY A 531 -41.00 14.29 -38.43
CA GLY A 531 -42.28 13.63 -38.26
C GLY A 531 -42.82 13.10 -39.57
N GLY A 532 -42.77 11.80 -39.79
CA GLY A 532 -43.38 11.16 -40.93
C GLY A 532 -43.36 9.65 -40.82
N GLY A 533 -44.50 9.13 -40.33
CA GLY A 533 -44.84 7.72 -40.26
C GLY A 533 -45.30 7.17 -41.61
N ASP A 534 -45.39 5.93 -41.68
CA ASP A 534 -46.48 5.02 -41.95
C ASP A 534 -46.03 3.75 -42.64
N LYS A 535 -46.43 2.62 -42.02
CA LYS A 535 -46.97 1.35 -42.53
C LYS A 535 -46.49 0.82 -43.89
N SER A 536 -45.94 -0.42 -43.83
CA SER A 536 -46.60 -1.60 -44.44
C SER A 536 -45.76 -2.84 -44.22
N ASN A 537 -46.45 -3.88 -43.75
CA ASN A 537 -46.31 -5.32 -44.00
C ASN A 537 -45.27 -5.71 -45.06
N ASP A 538 -44.42 -6.69 -44.72
CA ASP A 538 -44.49 -8.04 -45.26
C ASP A 538 -43.29 -8.88 -44.76
N GLU A 539 -43.64 -10.02 -44.19
CA GLU A 539 -43.19 -11.39 -44.37
C GLU A 539 -41.69 -11.73 -44.54
N ASP A 540 -41.26 -12.58 -43.58
CA ASP A 540 -40.43 -13.78 -43.79
C ASP A 540 -39.02 -13.60 -44.40
N ASP A 541 -38.02 -13.86 -43.57
CA ASP A 541 -37.05 -14.93 -43.84
C ASP A 541 -36.07 -15.08 -42.65
N ASP A 542 -36.23 -16.16 -41.94
CA ASP A 542 -35.25 -16.66 -40.95
C ASP A 542 -34.24 -17.58 -41.66
N PRO A 543 -32.93 -17.24 -41.75
CA PRO A 543 -31.96 -18.10 -42.40
C PRO A 543 -31.20 -19.07 -41.48
N PHE A 544 -31.56 -19.29 -40.24
CA PHE A 544 -30.86 -20.24 -39.36
C PHE A 544 -31.73 -21.26 -38.64
N GLY A 545 -32.71 -21.81 -39.31
CA GLY A 545 -33.38 -23.01 -38.89
C GLY A 545 -32.83 -24.26 -39.57
N GLY A 546 -32.19 -25.15 -38.79
CA GLY A 546 -31.86 -26.51 -39.22
C GLY A 546 -30.81 -27.14 -38.30
N GLY A 547 -31.05 -27.94 -37.43
CA GLY A 547 -31.62 -29.25 -37.25
C GLY A 547 -30.63 -30.38 -37.57
N ARG A 548 -30.01 -30.94 -36.54
CA ARG A 548 -29.93 -32.34 -36.14
C ARG A 548 -28.94 -32.53 -35.00
#